data_148c15b8772ac5288015cd50e60b010d
#
_entry.id   148c15b8772ac5288015cd50e60b010d
#
_cell.length_a   1.000
_cell.length_b   1.000
_cell.length_c   1.000
_cell.angle_alpha   90.00
_cell.angle_beta   90.00
_cell.angle_gamma   90.00
#
_symmetry.space_group_name_H-M   'P 1'
#
loop_
_entity.id
_entity.type
_entity.pdbx_description
1 polymer ?
#
loop_
_entity_poly.entity_id
_entity_poly.type
_entity_poly.pdbx_seq_one_letter_code
_entity_poly.pdbx_strand_id
1 'polypeptide(L)'
;YGADPKLVRTPAIDRLAAEGRRFTDGNTTSSVCSPTRYSLLTGRYCWRTTLKHEVLGTFSPLHIEPTRVNLASLLKQKGYRTASVGKWHLGYGKENEDPKWRTEYKAELSPGPLDIGFDYHFGVPSNHGDLTGVYVENRFVYGLRSGQIPAGMKLAGPAADSDDYQATYGQEDTENGKAKILDLDAPRRKNERVMKVLTDKATTWLEAQPKDRPFFLYFTPVAVHNPVTPDKDLAGKSGAGPYGDWIHELDQSVDRILATLDKMGVAKDTLVLFTSDNGGVYRPQNERLLQTAAFKAGLKVNGAIRGGKHDVWEGGFKVPFIARWPGKVPAGSTAAQMVSVVDILATTAEIVGTPLPTKEVGAEDSRSFLSVLT
;
A
#
# COMPACT_ATOMS: atom_id res chain seq x y z
N TYR A 1 -2.91 -8.84 -16.96
CA TYR A 1 -2.40 -10.02 -16.27
C TYR A 1 -3.48 -11.09 -16.19
N GLY A 2 -3.66 -11.83 -17.28
CA GLY A 2 -4.60 -12.95 -17.39
C GLY A 2 -6.09 -12.58 -17.51
N ALA A 3 -6.45 -11.32 -17.60
CA ALA A 3 -7.81 -10.89 -17.92
C ALA A 3 -8.02 -10.89 -19.46
N ASP A 4 -9.28 -10.98 -19.87
CA ASP A 4 -9.62 -10.77 -21.27
C ASP A 4 -9.26 -9.32 -21.67
N PRO A 5 -8.38 -9.10 -22.66
CA PRO A 5 -7.95 -7.76 -23.06
C PRO A 5 -9.06 -6.89 -23.63
N LYS A 6 -10.22 -7.48 -24.00
CA LYS A 6 -11.43 -6.73 -24.36
C LYS A 6 -12.08 -6.07 -23.14
N LEU A 7 -11.89 -6.65 -21.96
CA LEU A 7 -12.44 -6.15 -20.70
C LEU A 7 -11.47 -5.19 -20.03
N VAL A 8 -10.23 -5.63 -19.83
CA VAL A 8 -9.19 -4.85 -19.12
C VAL A 8 -7.82 -5.12 -19.73
N ARG A 9 -7.05 -4.06 -19.98
CA ARG A 9 -5.66 -4.13 -20.44
C ARG A 9 -4.72 -3.66 -19.34
N THR A 10 -3.65 -4.42 -19.12
CA THR A 10 -2.63 -4.11 -18.12
C THR A 10 -1.21 -4.22 -18.71
N PRO A 11 -0.90 -3.39 -19.74
CA PRO A 11 0.36 -3.53 -20.48
C PRO A 11 1.61 -3.36 -19.60
N ALA A 12 1.58 -2.51 -18.59
CA ALA A 12 2.73 -2.31 -17.70
C ALA A 12 2.92 -3.51 -16.74
N ILE A 13 1.85 -4.05 -16.18
CA ILE A 13 1.90 -5.25 -15.34
C ILE A 13 2.27 -6.46 -16.20
N ASP A 14 1.78 -6.55 -17.43
CA ASP A 14 2.13 -7.61 -18.39
C ASP A 14 3.61 -7.53 -18.78
N ARG A 15 4.14 -6.31 -19.00
CA ARG A 15 5.58 -6.06 -19.21
C ARG A 15 6.38 -6.53 -18.00
N LEU A 16 5.96 -6.16 -16.78
CA LEU A 16 6.64 -6.58 -15.56
C LEU A 16 6.71 -8.11 -15.43
N ALA A 17 5.63 -8.82 -15.80
CA ALA A 17 5.59 -10.27 -15.81
C ALA A 17 6.47 -10.88 -16.92
N ALA A 18 6.50 -10.27 -18.11
CA ALA A 18 7.31 -10.73 -19.23
C ALA A 18 8.82 -10.52 -18.99
N GLU A 19 9.20 -9.43 -18.30
CA GLU A 19 10.59 -9.13 -17.95
C GLU A 19 11.03 -9.78 -16.62
N GLY A 20 10.13 -10.47 -15.92
CA GLY A 20 10.37 -11.04 -14.61
C GLY A 20 9.90 -12.48 -14.47
N ARG A 21 9.69 -12.90 -13.23
CA ARG A 21 9.13 -14.21 -12.84
C ARG A 21 7.77 -14.05 -12.22
N ARG A 22 6.84 -14.88 -12.63
CA ARG A 22 5.49 -14.99 -12.12
C ARG A 22 5.39 -16.18 -11.16
N PHE A 23 4.96 -15.95 -9.93
CA PHE A 23 4.63 -17.02 -9.00
C PHE A 23 3.14 -17.37 -9.14
N THR A 24 2.84 -18.66 -9.38
CA THR A 24 1.46 -19.13 -9.54
C THR A 24 0.79 -19.43 -8.21
N ASP A 25 1.58 -19.50 -7.12
CA ASP A 25 1.11 -19.73 -5.76
C ASP A 25 1.64 -18.61 -4.81
N GLY A 26 1.31 -17.36 -5.16
CA GLY A 26 1.58 -16.19 -4.33
C GLY A 26 0.46 -15.96 -3.33
N ASN A 27 0.81 -15.80 -2.04
CA ASN A 27 -0.16 -15.76 -0.96
C ASN A 27 0.05 -14.56 -0.03
N THR A 28 -1.07 -14.04 0.48
CA THR A 28 -1.11 -13.10 1.60
C THR A 28 -1.30 -13.87 2.91
N THR A 29 -1.05 -13.20 4.03
CA THR A 29 -1.20 -13.79 5.37
C THR A 29 -2.61 -13.64 5.93
N SER A 30 -3.44 -12.84 5.28
CA SER A 30 -4.82 -12.60 5.65
C SER A 30 -5.65 -12.23 4.42
N SER A 31 -6.95 -12.48 4.48
CA SER A 31 -7.91 -12.04 3.44
C SER A 31 -8.31 -10.57 3.57
N VAL A 32 -7.59 -9.77 4.42
CA VAL A 32 -7.85 -8.34 4.64
C VAL A 32 -6.55 -7.54 4.84
N CYS A 33 -6.67 -6.22 4.69
CA CYS A 33 -5.56 -5.27 4.52
C CYS A 33 -4.55 -5.22 5.68
N SER A 34 -4.95 -4.71 6.87
CA SER A 34 -4.01 -4.38 7.97
C SER A 34 -3.18 -5.58 8.42
N PRO A 35 -3.75 -6.79 8.62
CA PRO A 35 -2.96 -7.95 9.00
C PRO A 35 -1.89 -8.32 7.99
N THR A 36 -2.22 -8.28 6.70
CA THR A 36 -1.24 -8.57 5.64
C THR A 36 -0.14 -7.52 5.57
N ARG A 37 -0.48 -6.24 5.67
CA ARG A 37 0.48 -5.11 5.65
C ARG A 37 1.45 -5.19 6.82
N TYR A 38 0.94 -5.53 8.01
CA TYR A 38 1.76 -5.81 9.19
C TYR A 38 2.75 -6.95 8.90
N SER A 39 2.24 -8.08 8.42
CA SER A 39 3.07 -9.28 8.19
C SER A 39 4.12 -9.06 7.11
N LEU A 40 3.78 -8.34 6.03
CA LEU A 40 4.73 -7.99 4.96
C LEU A 40 5.91 -7.18 5.49
N LEU A 41 5.63 -6.17 6.32
CA LEU A 41 6.69 -5.30 6.83
C LEU A 41 7.53 -5.98 7.92
N THR A 42 6.92 -6.79 8.79
CA THR A 42 7.56 -7.29 10.02
C THR A 42 8.06 -8.74 9.92
N GLY A 43 7.68 -9.48 8.88
CA GLY A 43 7.98 -10.92 8.79
C GLY A 43 7.31 -11.75 9.88
N ARG A 44 6.19 -11.26 10.43
CA ARG A 44 5.44 -11.87 11.54
C ARG A 44 3.97 -11.93 11.23
N TYR A 45 3.31 -13.04 11.50
CA TYR A 45 1.86 -13.12 11.36
C TYR A 45 1.14 -12.18 12.32
N CYS A 46 0.20 -11.40 11.82
CA CYS A 46 -0.52 -10.39 12.59
C CYS A 46 -1.36 -11.00 13.73
N TRP A 47 -1.86 -12.24 13.59
CA TRP A 47 -2.60 -12.93 14.63
C TRP A 47 -1.78 -13.22 15.91
N ARG A 48 -0.44 -13.06 15.87
CA ARG A 48 0.42 -13.08 17.06
C ARG A 48 0.35 -11.79 17.89
N THR A 49 -0.34 -10.78 17.39
CA THR A 49 -0.58 -9.50 18.06
C THR A 49 -2.00 -9.43 18.62
N THR A 50 -2.42 -8.25 19.05
CA THR A 50 -3.81 -8.00 19.46
C THR A 50 -4.78 -7.99 18.26
N LEU A 51 -4.30 -7.65 17.05
CA LEU A 51 -5.10 -7.65 15.82
C LEU A 51 -5.16 -9.06 15.21
N LYS A 52 -6.01 -9.92 15.77
CA LYS A 52 -6.15 -11.32 15.34
C LYS A 52 -7.04 -11.48 14.11
N HIS A 53 -7.97 -10.58 13.89
CA HIS A 53 -8.91 -10.54 12.77
C HIS A 53 -9.30 -9.09 12.47
N GLU A 54 -9.99 -8.85 11.35
CA GLU A 54 -10.43 -7.53 10.89
C GLU A 54 -9.29 -6.58 10.48
N VAL A 55 -9.57 -5.30 10.45
CA VAL A 55 -8.63 -4.24 10.07
C VAL A 55 -8.62 -3.13 11.10
N LEU A 56 -7.54 -2.38 11.16
CA LEU A 56 -7.44 -1.21 12.02
C LEU A 56 -8.40 -0.11 11.55
N GLY A 57 -8.99 0.60 12.49
CA GLY A 57 -9.73 1.82 12.21
C GLY A 57 -8.82 2.98 11.82
N THR A 58 -9.42 4.02 11.25
CA THR A 58 -8.69 5.24 10.84
C THR A 58 -7.98 5.94 12.01
N PHE A 59 -8.55 5.83 13.21
CA PHE A 59 -8.05 6.48 14.44
C PHE A 59 -7.31 5.51 15.37
N SER A 60 -6.93 4.32 14.89
CA SER A 60 -6.17 3.35 15.67
C SER A 60 -4.72 3.79 15.89
N PRO A 61 -4.10 3.38 17.02
CA PRO A 61 -2.67 3.59 17.24
C PRO A 61 -1.80 2.86 16.22
N LEU A 62 -0.53 3.23 16.16
CA LEU A 62 0.45 2.49 15.37
C LEU A 62 0.56 1.06 15.87
N HIS A 63 0.29 0.11 14.98
CA HIS A 63 0.25 -1.32 15.34
C HIS A 63 1.62 -2.02 15.26
N ILE A 64 2.58 -1.44 14.55
CA ILE A 64 3.95 -1.94 14.52
C ILE A 64 4.71 -1.31 15.68
N GLU A 65 5.24 -2.12 16.56
CA GLU A 65 6.08 -1.65 17.66
C GLU A 65 7.34 -0.94 17.09
N PRO A 66 7.65 0.31 17.50
CA PRO A 66 8.77 1.07 16.93
C PRO A 66 10.13 0.39 17.06
N THR A 67 10.30 -0.49 18.06
CA THR A 67 11.53 -1.26 18.30
C THR A 67 11.61 -2.54 17.46
N ARG A 68 10.52 -2.94 16.81
CA ARG A 68 10.48 -4.16 16.00
C ARG A 68 11.24 -3.99 14.69
N VAL A 69 12.12 -4.92 14.39
CA VAL A 69 12.78 -4.98 13.09
C VAL A 69 11.73 -5.23 12.00
N ASN A 70 11.81 -4.45 10.95
CA ASN A 70 10.93 -4.51 9.80
C ASN A 70 11.70 -4.16 8.51
N LEU A 71 11.08 -4.28 7.35
CA LEU A 71 11.74 -4.02 6.06
C LEU A 71 12.40 -2.64 5.99
N ALA A 72 11.73 -1.60 6.47
CA ALA A 72 12.28 -0.24 6.42
C ALA A 72 13.49 -0.09 7.35
N SER A 73 13.38 -0.52 8.62
CA SER A 73 14.48 -0.41 9.59
C SER A 73 15.69 -1.27 9.20
N LEU A 74 15.46 -2.49 8.68
CA LEU A 74 16.51 -3.38 8.19
C LEU A 74 17.29 -2.76 7.03
N LEU A 75 16.58 -2.25 6.02
CA LEU A 75 17.20 -1.63 4.86
C LEU A 75 17.88 -0.30 5.21
N LYS A 76 17.28 0.49 6.09
CA LYS A 76 17.89 1.73 6.60
C LYS A 76 19.24 1.48 7.27
N GLN A 77 19.37 0.40 8.08
CA GLN A 77 20.63 -0.02 8.68
C GLN A 77 21.69 -0.38 7.63
N LYS A 78 21.29 -0.76 6.42
CA LYS A 78 22.16 -1.01 5.27
C LYS A 78 22.43 0.23 4.39
N GLY A 79 22.05 1.40 4.86
CA GLY A 79 22.28 2.67 4.16
C GLY A 79 21.25 3.02 3.09
N TYR A 80 20.18 2.24 2.97
CA TYR A 80 19.09 2.56 2.03
C TYR A 80 18.34 3.83 2.47
N ARG A 81 17.94 4.64 1.50
CA ARG A 81 16.88 5.62 1.68
C ARG A 81 15.54 4.91 1.58
N THR A 82 14.63 5.21 2.50
CA THR A 82 13.40 4.45 2.65
C THR A 82 12.15 5.33 2.56
N ALA A 83 11.17 4.92 1.76
CA ALA A 83 9.90 5.63 1.67
C ALA A 83 8.69 4.71 1.70
N SER A 84 7.61 5.21 2.30
CA SER A 84 6.27 4.65 2.21
C SER A 84 5.37 5.64 1.49
N VAL A 85 4.80 5.26 0.34
CA VAL A 85 3.88 6.10 -0.41
C VAL A 85 2.62 5.33 -0.75
N GLY A 86 1.44 5.84 -0.32
CA GLY A 86 0.16 5.21 -0.61
C GLY A 86 -0.70 4.94 0.61
N LYS A 87 -1.50 3.88 0.58
CA LYS A 87 -2.33 3.44 1.70
C LYS A 87 -1.45 2.91 2.83
N TRP A 88 -1.56 3.53 4.02
CA TRP A 88 -0.84 3.09 5.21
C TRP A 88 -1.56 1.95 5.94
N HIS A 89 -2.68 2.23 6.54
CA HIS A 89 -3.60 1.31 7.23
C HIS A 89 -2.96 0.50 8.37
N LEU A 90 -1.98 1.09 9.05
CA LEU A 90 -1.30 0.49 10.22
C LEU A 90 -1.32 1.42 11.44
N GLY A 91 -2.14 2.48 11.40
CA GLY A 91 -2.37 3.40 12.51
C GLY A 91 -1.25 4.43 12.72
N TYR A 92 -1.51 5.39 13.62
CA TYR A 92 -0.59 6.46 14.04
C TYR A 92 -0.79 6.76 15.52
N GLY A 93 0.28 7.21 16.18
CA GLY A 93 0.26 7.55 17.58
C GLY A 93 0.39 6.33 18.49
N LYS A 94 0.48 6.60 19.78
CA LYS A 94 0.55 5.59 20.84
C LYS A 94 -0.64 5.80 21.77
N GLU A 95 -1.46 4.77 21.93
CA GLU A 95 -2.52 4.80 22.91
C GLU A 95 -1.97 4.96 24.33
N ASN A 96 -2.77 5.56 25.18
CA ASN A 96 -2.51 5.70 26.61
C ASN A 96 -3.60 4.96 27.42
N GLU A 97 -3.66 5.18 28.71
CA GLU A 97 -4.64 4.54 29.62
C GLU A 97 -6.08 5.07 29.45
N ASP A 98 -6.28 6.16 28.69
CA ASP A 98 -7.62 6.68 28.40
C ASP A 98 -8.32 5.76 27.37
N PRO A 99 -9.42 5.09 27.75
CA PRO A 99 -10.16 4.22 26.84
C PRO A 99 -10.80 4.98 25.65
N LYS A 100 -10.85 6.31 25.75
CA LYS A 100 -11.35 7.19 24.68
C LYS A 100 -10.23 7.70 23.78
N TRP A 101 -9.00 7.25 24.00
CA TRP A 101 -7.88 7.66 23.17
C TRP A 101 -8.14 7.37 21.69
N ARG A 102 -7.78 8.30 20.84
CA ARG A 102 -7.86 8.21 19.38
C ARG A 102 -6.69 8.97 18.77
N THR A 103 -6.26 8.57 17.58
CA THR A 103 -5.27 9.34 16.81
C THR A 103 -5.72 10.78 16.59
N GLU A 104 -4.91 11.75 17.00
CA GLU A 104 -5.20 13.18 16.89
C GLU A 104 -4.59 13.76 15.60
N TYR A 105 -5.41 13.90 14.58
CA TYR A 105 -4.94 14.40 13.27
C TYR A 105 -4.60 15.90 13.24
N LYS A 106 -4.92 16.67 14.28
CA LYS A 106 -4.50 18.07 14.43
C LYS A 106 -3.12 18.23 15.08
N ALA A 107 -2.48 17.11 15.45
CA ALA A 107 -1.19 17.06 16.12
C ALA A 107 -0.16 16.25 15.32
N GLU A 108 1.04 16.10 15.89
CA GLU A 108 2.07 15.23 15.36
C GLU A 108 1.62 13.75 15.43
N LEU A 109 1.66 13.08 14.30
CA LEU A 109 1.30 11.68 14.15
C LEU A 109 2.50 10.77 14.46
N SER A 110 2.91 10.77 15.73
CA SER A 110 4.05 10.00 16.24
C SER A 110 3.62 9.15 17.46
N PRO A 111 4.08 7.87 17.53
CA PRO A 111 4.84 7.17 16.51
C PRO A 111 4.04 6.89 15.24
N GLY A 112 4.74 6.82 14.10
CA GLY A 112 4.17 6.59 12.79
C GLY A 112 5.19 5.92 11.85
N PRO A 113 5.02 6.00 10.54
CA PRO A 113 5.93 5.38 9.57
C PRO A 113 7.41 5.75 9.75
N LEU A 114 7.70 7.01 10.13
CA LEU A 114 9.08 7.45 10.33
C LEU A 114 9.73 6.81 11.54
N ASP A 115 8.94 6.45 12.57
CA ASP A 115 9.44 5.86 13.82
C ASP A 115 9.77 4.39 13.67
N ILE A 116 9.28 3.74 12.60
CA ILE A 116 9.60 2.34 12.30
C ILE A 116 10.67 2.19 11.21
N GLY A 117 11.29 3.29 10.75
CA GLY A 117 12.44 3.24 9.85
C GLY A 117 12.27 3.86 8.47
N PHE A 118 11.10 4.37 8.09
CA PHE A 118 10.98 5.15 6.86
C PHE A 118 11.59 6.55 7.04
N ASP A 119 12.27 7.03 5.99
CA ASP A 119 12.80 8.40 5.92
C ASP A 119 11.75 9.38 5.39
N TYR A 120 10.79 8.87 4.60
CA TYR A 120 9.71 9.65 4.01
C TYR A 120 8.41 8.84 4.03
N HIS A 121 7.32 9.52 4.31
CA HIS A 121 5.98 8.99 4.20
C HIS A 121 5.04 9.98 3.51
N PHE A 122 4.25 9.50 2.55
CA PHE A 122 3.11 10.23 2.01
C PHE A 122 1.97 9.26 1.73
N GLY A 123 0.81 9.46 2.36
CA GLY A 123 -0.24 8.47 2.16
C GLY A 123 -1.60 8.85 2.67
N VAL A 124 -2.53 7.93 2.47
CA VAL A 124 -3.87 7.98 3.06
C VAL A 124 -3.87 7.14 4.34
N PRO A 125 -4.52 7.63 5.43
CA PRO A 125 -4.46 6.96 6.73
C PRO A 125 -4.91 5.49 6.72
N SER A 126 -6.09 5.19 6.19
CA SER A 126 -6.58 3.83 6.05
C SER A 126 -6.87 3.45 4.59
N ASN A 127 -7.81 4.11 3.93
CA ASN A 127 -8.05 4.03 2.50
C ASN A 127 -8.53 5.40 1.99
N HIS A 128 -8.67 5.56 0.67
CA HIS A 128 -9.04 6.87 0.12
C HIS A 128 -10.50 7.28 0.34
N GLY A 129 -11.32 6.38 0.85
CA GLY A 129 -12.67 6.68 1.32
C GLY A 129 -12.77 6.80 2.85
N ASP A 130 -11.63 6.95 3.56
CA ASP A 130 -11.64 7.08 5.02
C ASP A 130 -12.25 8.40 5.51
N LEU A 131 -12.61 8.39 6.78
CA LEU A 131 -13.38 9.47 7.42
C LEU A 131 -12.62 10.80 7.51
N THR A 132 -11.28 10.81 7.40
CA THR A 132 -10.50 12.03 7.51
C THR A 132 -10.48 12.86 6.25
N GLY A 133 -10.54 12.21 5.08
CA GLY A 133 -10.47 12.89 3.80
C GLY A 133 -9.14 13.58 3.49
N VAL A 134 -8.04 13.26 4.20
CA VAL A 134 -6.75 13.92 4.07
C VAL A 134 -5.64 12.99 3.56
N TYR A 135 -4.51 13.59 3.18
CA TYR A 135 -3.22 12.91 3.13
C TYR A 135 -2.42 13.20 4.40
N VAL A 136 -1.52 12.30 4.74
CA VAL A 136 -0.47 12.51 5.74
C VAL A 136 0.86 12.60 5.02
N GLU A 137 1.69 13.60 5.35
CA GLU A 137 3.07 13.69 4.91
C GLU A 137 3.99 13.68 6.12
N ASN A 138 4.84 12.67 6.18
CA ASN A 138 5.72 12.41 7.31
C ASN A 138 4.95 12.27 8.63
N ARG A 139 4.96 13.32 9.46
CA ARG A 139 4.35 13.30 10.79
C ARG A 139 3.09 14.15 10.94
N PHE A 140 2.64 14.80 9.87
CA PHE A 140 1.50 15.71 9.93
C PHE A 140 0.54 15.47 8.77
N VAL A 141 -0.69 15.91 8.98
CA VAL A 141 -1.64 16.05 7.88
C VAL A 141 -1.06 17.02 6.84
N TYR A 142 -1.04 16.58 5.59
CA TYR A 142 -0.53 17.39 4.47
C TYR A 142 -1.33 18.67 4.32
N GLY A 143 -0.62 19.80 4.36
CA GLY A 143 -1.23 21.13 4.24
C GLY A 143 -2.06 21.59 5.44
N LEU A 144 -1.91 20.95 6.61
CA LEU A 144 -2.55 21.40 7.86
C LEU A 144 -2.08 22.83 8.20
N ARG A 145 -3.04 23.73 8.48
CA ARG A 145 -2.78 25.15 8.76
C ARG A 145 -3.01 25.54 10.22
N SER A 146 -3.89 24.80 10.91
CA SER A 146 -4.17 25.04 12.33
C SER A 146 -4.19 23.73 13.09
N GLY A 147 -3.75 23.77 14.35
CA GLY A 147 -3.64 22.62 15.24
C GLY A 147 -2.40 22.69 16.09
N GLN A 148 -1.95 21.57 16.60
CA GLN A 148 -0.75 21.45 17.44
C GLN A 148 0.52 21.34 16.57
N ILE A 149 0.79 22.38 15.80
CA ILE A 149 1.98 22.47 14.93
C ILE A 149 3.10 23.15 15.71
N PRO A 150 4.31 22.58 15.79
CA PRO A 150 5.44 23.23 16.45
C PRO A 150 5.70 24.63 15.92
N ALA A 151 6.01 25.58 16.82
CA ALA A 151 6.24 26.96 16.46
C ALA A 151 7.37 27.09 15.41
N GLY A 152 7.10 27.83 14.35
CA GLY A 152 8.04 28.04 13.23
C GLY A 152 8.11 26.91 12.20
N MET A 153 7.42 25.79 12.41
CA MET A 153 7.34 24.71 11.43
C MET A 153 6.39 25.11 10.29
N LYS A 154 6.87 24.94 9.05
CA LYS A 154 6.04 25.08 7.85
C LYS A 154 5.75 23.69 7.28
N LEU A 155 4.49 23.33 7.21
CA LEU A 155 4.06 22.07 6.61
C LEU A 155 3.90 22.22 5.09
N ALA A 156 4.28 21.19 4.35
CA ALA A 156 4.03 21.14 2.92
C ALA A 156 2.52 21.05 2.66
N GLY A 157 2.08 21.70 1.60
CA GLY A 157 0.68 21.72 1.21
C GLY A 157 0.47 22.47 -0.11
N PRO A 158 -0.73 22.49 -0.66
CA PRO A 158 -1.05 23.34 -1.80
C PRO A 158 -0.97 24.82 -1.39
N ALA A 159 -0.83 25.68 -2.38
CA ALA A 159 -0.85 27.14 -2.16
C ALA A 159 -2.14 27.57 -1.45
N ALA A 160 -2.05 28.66 -0.67
CA ALA A 160 -3.14 29.14 0.18
C ALA A 160 -4.39 29.57 -0.62
N ASP A 161 -4.16 30.05 -1.82
CA ASP A 161 -5.14 30.53 -2.80
C ASP A 161 -5.50 29.48 -3.86
N SER A 162 -5.03 28.26 -3.70
CA SER A 162 -5.34 27.16 -4.63
C SER A 162 -6.79 26.70 -4.49
N ASP A 163 -7.46 26.50 -5.63
CA ASP A 163 -8.78 25.86 -5.70
C ASP A 163 -8.80 24.44 -5.09
N ASP A 164 -7.63 23.85 -4.88
CA ASP A 164 -7.48 22.55 -4.24
C ASP A 164 -7.53 22.62 -2.71
N TYR A 165 -7.49 23.83 -2.12
CA TYR A 165 -7.64 24.00 -0.70
C TYR A 165 -9.10 24.14 -0.30
N GLN A 166 -9.66 23.07 0.20
CA GLN A 166 -10.95 23.04 0.90
C GLN A 166 -10.74 22.38 2.25
N ALA A 167 -11.16 23.07 3.33
CA ALA A 167 -11.16 22.45 4.65
C ALA A 167 -11.90 21.10 4.61
N THR A 168 -11.33 20.10 5.25
CA THR A 168 -11.91 18.78 5.29
C THR A 168 -12.69 18.53 6.56
N TYR A 169 -13.71 17.69 6.47
CA TYR A 169 -14.50 17.22 7.59
C TYR A 169 -14.28 15.72 7.72
N GLY A 170 -13.77 15.26 8.85
CA GLY A 170 -13.70 13.86 9.23
C GLY A 170 -14.81 13.52 10.24
N GLN A 171 -15.08 12.25 10.38
CA GLN A 171 -15.96 11.73 11.43
C GLN A 171 -15.15 10.79 12.32
N GLU A 172 -15.25 10.98 13.62
CA GLU A 172 -14.72 10.09 14.62
C GLU A 172 -15.81 9.10 15.05
N ASP A 173 -15.55 7.79 14.96
CA ASP A 173 -16.40 6.78 15.57
C ASP A 173 -16.26 6.88 17.08
N THR A 174 -17.35 7.19 17.77
CA THR A 174 -17.42 7.16 19.22
C THR A 174 -18.03 5.83 19.68
N GLU A 175 -17.71 5.38 20.88
CA GLU A 175 -18.22 4.13 21.49
C GLU A 175 -19.77 3.97 21.46
N ASN A 176 -20.49 5.04 21.23
CA ASN A 176 -21.96 5.05 21.16
C ASN A 176 -22.50 5.16 19.73
N GLY A 177 -21.69 4.91 18.72
CA GLY A 177 -22.10 5.00 17.30
C GLY A 177 -22.49 6.41 16.85
N LYS A 178 -22.19 7.44 17.64
CA LYS A 178 -22.37 8.84 17.27
C LYS A 178 -21.07 9.34 16.67
N ALA A 179 -21.07 9.57 15.38
CA ALA A 179 -19.96 10.19 14.68
C ALA A 179 -19.76 11.63 15.18
N LYS A 180 -18.52 11.97 15.57
CA LYS A 180 -18.10 13.34 15.84
C LYS A 180 -17.44 13.90 14.60
N ILE A 181 -17.90 15.06 14.16
CA ILE A 181 -17.29 15.76 13.01
C ILE A 181 -15.96 16.35 13.46
N LEU A 182 -14.91 16.00 12.74
CA LEU A 182 -13.57 16.57 12.87
C LEU A 182 -13.39 17.60 11.78
N ASP A 183 -13.27 18.87 12.18
CA ASP A 183 -12.82 19.93 11.29
C ASP A 183 -11.30 19.92 11.25
N LEU A 184 -10.75 19.62 10.08
CA LEU A 184 -9.34 19.74 9.81
C LEU A 184 -9.13 20.93 8.87
N ASP A 185 -8.37 21.91 9.30
CA ASP A 185 -7.93 23.02 8.45
C ASP A 185 -6.80 22.54 7.52
N ALA A 186 -7.16 21.66 6.60
CA ALA A 186 -6.28 20.96 5.70
C ALA A 186 -6.98 20.68 4.35
N PRO A 187 -6.22 20.54 3.25
CA PRO A 187 -6.78 20.25 1.94
C PRO A 187 -7.55 18.94 1.91
N ARG A 188 -8.78 18.98 1.42
CA ARG A 188 -9.57 17.79 1.21
C ARG A 188 -9.04 16.98 0.03
N ARG A 189 -8.82 15.67 0.27
CA ARG A 189 -8.46 14.72 -0.78
C ARG A 189 -9.60 14.59 -1.81
N LYS A 190 -9.26 14.75 -3.09
CA LYS A 190 -10.16 14.45 -4.22
C LYS A 190 -9.94 12.98 -4.61
N ASN A 191 -10.95 12.14 -4.41
CA ASN A 191 -10.81 10.70 -4.59
C ASN A 191 -10.43 10.30 -6.03
N GLU A 192 -10.95 11.04 -7.02
CA GLU A 192 -10.64 10.84 -8.45
C GLU A 192 -9.19 11.20 -8.82
N ARG A 193 -8.48 11.92 -7.94
CA ARG A 193 -7.09 12.33 -8.17
C ARG A 193 -6.09 11.56 -7.30
N VAL A 194 -6.59 10.68 -6.42
CA VAL A 194 -5.75 10.04 -5.39
C VAL A 194 -4.62 9.23 -6.01
N MET A 195 -4.89 8.44 -7.04
CA MET A 195 -3.86 7.62 -7.70
C MET A 195 -2.78 8.49 -8.36
N LYS A 196 -3.20 9.54 -9.05
CA LYS A 196 -2.27 10.50 -9.65
C LYS A 196 -1.38 11.15 -8.60
N VAL A 197 -1.95 11.64 -7.49
CA VAL A 197 -1.19 12.31 -6.42
C VAL A 197 -0.18 11.34 -5.77
N LEU A 198 -0.61 10.11 -5.45
CA LEU A 198 0.29 9.11 -4.87
C LEU A 198 1.41 8.72 -5.83
N THR A 199 1.10 8.56 -7.11
CA THR A 199 2.10 8.21 -8.13
C THR A 199 3.07 9.37 -8.37
N ASP A 200 2.59 10.62 -8.42
CA ASP A 200 3.44 11.80 -8.53
C ASP A 200 4.43 11.90 -7.35
N LYS A 201 3.94 11.70 -6.11
CA LYS A 201 4.79 11.70 -4.91
C LYS A 201 5.84 10.57 -4.95
N ALA A 202 5.46 9.37 -5.39
CA ALA A 202 6.37 8.23 -5.50
C ALA A 202 7.46 8.47 -6.55
N THR A 203 7.08 8.92 -7.75
CA THR A 203 8.05 9.19 -8.84
C THR A 203 8.95 10.38 -8.52
N THR A 204 8.41 11.45 -7.95
CA THR A 204 9.21 12.60 -7.49
C THR A 204 10.22 12.19 -6.42
N TRP A 205 9.78 11.36 -5.45
CA TRP A 205 10.69 10.86 -4.42
C TRP A 205 11.80 10.00 -5.03
N LEU A 206 11.48 9.09 -5.97
CA LEU A 206 12.49 8.28 -6.68
C LEU A 206 13.51 9.16 -7.40
N GLU A 207 13.05 10.12 -8.22
CA GLU A 207 13.91 11.01 -9.01
C GLU A 207 14.84 11.86 -8.12
N ALA A 208 14.46 12.12 -6.88
CA ALA A 208 15.26 12.86 -5.91
C ALA A 208 16.32 12.00 -5.20
N GLN A 209 16.38 10.68 -5.45
CA GLN A 209 17.36 9.86 -4.76
C GLN A 209 18.77 10.06 -5.33
N PRO A 210 19.79 10.17 -4.46
CA PRO A 210 21.17 10.26 -4.90
C PRO A 210 21.62 8.93 -5.54
N LYS A 211 22.44 9.02 -6.59
CA LYS A 211 22.86 7.84 -7.37
C LYS A 211 23.79 6.89 -6.61
N ASP A 212 24.44 7.39 -5.58
CA ASP A 212 25.41 6.66 -4.75
C ASP A 212 24.77 5.95 -3.54
N ARG A 213 23.45 6.05 -3.39
CA ARG A 213 22.73 5.42 -2.29
C ARG A 213 21.60 4.52 -2.80
N PRO A 214 21.48 3.30 -2.30
CA PRO A 214 20.33 2.46 -2.62
C PRO A 214 19.06 3.00 -1.98
N PHE A 215 17.91 2.63 -2.54
CA PHE A 215 16.61 3.05 -2.04
C PHE A 215 15.64 1.87 -1.88
N PHE A 216 14.66 2.05 -1.01
CA PHE A 216 13.51 1.20 -0.82
C PHE A 216 12.24 2.03 -0.88
N LEU A 217 11.38 1.73 -1.82
CA LEU A 217 10.05 2.32 -1.93
C LEU A 217 8.97 1.28 -1.65
N TYR A 218 8.20 1.47 -0.59
CA TYR A 218 6.98 0.75 -0.31
C TYR A 218 5.81 1.53 -0.91
N PHE A 219 5.48 1.23 -2.19
CA PHE A 219 4.40 1.88 -2.92
C PHE A 219 3.12 1.06 -2.80
N THR A 220 2.11 1.64 -2.17
CA THR A 220 0.83 1.00 -1.86
C THR A 220 -0.32 1.82 -2.43
N PRO A 221 -0.53 1.80 -3.76
CA PRO A 221 -1.62 2.53 -4.39
C PRO A 221 -2.97 2.06 -3.85
N VAL A 222 -3.99 2.93 -3.91
CA VAL A 222 -5.31 2.63 -3.36
C VAL A 222 -6.20 1.84 -4.31
N ALA A 223 -5.94 1.89 -5.61
CA ALA A 223 -6.61 1.03 -6.57
C ALA A 223 -6.17 -0.44 -6.31
N VAL A 224 -7.10 -1.36 -6.35
CA VAL A 224 -8.49 -1.27 -6.85
C VAL A 224 -9.53 -1.33 -5.72
N HIS A 225 -9.23 -0.77 -4.56
CA HIS A 225 -10.12 -0.74 -3.38
C HIS A 225 -11.29 0.23 -3.60
N ASN A 226 -12.41 -0.01 -2.90
CA ASN A 226 -13.53 0.93 -2.83
C ASN A 226 -13.17 2.20 -1.98
N PRO A 227 -13.78 3.37 -2.31
CA PRO A 227 -14.66 3.63 -3.42
C PRO A 227 -13.93 3.51 -4.76
N VAL A 228 -14.60 3.04 -5.80
CA VAL A 228 -14.05 2.97 -7.15
C VAL A 228 -14.21 4.35 -7.79
N THR A 229 -13.11 5.08 -7.89
CA THR A 229 -13.09 6.49 -8.32
C THR A 229 -11.96 6.73 -9.32
N PRO A 230 -12.03 6.11 -10.52
CA PRO A 230 -11.02 6.34 -11.55
C PRO A 230 -11.01 7.82 -11.98
N ASP A 231 -9.84 8.30 -12.42
CA ASP A 231 -9.71 9.63 -13.01
C ASP A 231 -10.68 9.77 -14.18
N LYS A 232 -11.27 10.96 -14.31
CA LYS A 232 -12.27 11.27 -15.37
C LYS A 232 -11.73 11.00 -16.77
N ASP A 233 -10.44 11.19 -16.98
CA ASP A 233 -9.77 10.94 -18.25
C ASP A 233 -9.72 9.45 -18.62
N LEU A 234 -9.96 8.55 -17.67
CA LEU A 234 -10.01 7.09 -17.85
C LEU A 234 -11.43 6.54 -17.94
N ALA A 235 -12.43 7.34 -17.64
CA ALA A 235 -13.83 6.90 -17.62
C ALA A 235 -14.26 6.31 -18.97
N GLY A 236 -14.82 5.08 -18.93
CA GLY A 236 -15.35 4.38 -20.10
C GLY A 236 -14.30 3.78 -21.04
N LYS A 237 -13.03 3.69 -20.63
CA LYS A 237 -11.96 3.10 -21.46
C LYS A 237 -11.84 1.59 -21.35
N SER A 238 -12.48 0.97 -20.36
CA SER A 238 -12.50 -0.49 -20.19
C SER A 238 -13.83 -1.10 -20.59
N GLY A 239 -13.81 -2.39 -20.99
CA GLY A 239 -15.02 -3.18 -21.21
C GLY A 239 -15.67 -3.67 -19.90
N ALA A 240 -15.05 -3.42 -18.75
CA ALA A 240 -15.51 -3.85 -17.43
C ALA A 240 -16.06 -2.69 -16.57
N GLY A 241 -16.40 -1.55 -17.19
CA GLY A 241 -16.93 -0.36 -16.52
C GLY A 241 -15.95 0.30 -15.55
N PRO A 242 -16.44 1.13 -14.60
CA PRO A 242 -15.57 1.93 -13.73
C PRO A 242 -14.53 1.11 -12.95
N TYR A 243 -14.83 -0.14 -12.61
CA TYR A 243 -13.86 -1.00 -11.94
C TYR A 243 -12.71 -1.39 -12.87
N GLY A 244 -12.99 -1.66 -14.14
CA GLY A 244 -11.96 -1.88 -15.15
C GLY A 244 -11.12 -0.63 -15.42
N ASP A 245 -11.75 0.55 -15.47
CA ASP A 245 -11.03 1.83 -15.58
C ASP A 245 -10.10 2.06 -14.38
N TRP A 246 -10.52 1.64 -13.18
CA TRP A 246 -9.72 1.70 -11.95
C TRP A 246 -8.50 0.78 -11.99
N ILE A 247 -8.63 -0.39 -12.64
CA ILE A 247 -7.49 -1.29 -12.92
C ILE A 247 -6.53 -0.66 -13.93
N HIS A 248 -7.04 0.00 -14.97
CA HIS A 248 -6.21 0.74 -15.93
C HIS A 248 -5.36 1.83 -15.24
N GLU A 249 -5.93 2.55 -14.29
CA GLU A 249 -5.21 3.58 -13.53
C GLU A 249 -4.12 2.99 -12.63
N LEU A 250 -4.36 1.80 -12.05
CA LEU A 250 -3.32 1.05 -11.36
C LEU A 250 -2.18 0.69 -12.32
N ASP A 251 -2.49 0.17 -13.50
CA ASP A 251 -1.49 -0.19 -14.49
C ASP A 251 -0.67 1.02 -14.96
N GLN A 252 -1.30 2.18 -15.18
CA GLN A 252 -0.59 3.43 -15.47
C GLN A 252 0.34 3.86 -14.33
N SER A 253 -0.04 3.63 -13.08
CA SER A 253 0.83 3.92 -11.95
C SER A 253 2.06 3.01 -11.95
N VAL A 254 1.89 1.74 -12.28
CA VAL A 254 3.01 0.79 -12.46
C VAL A 254 3.91 1.22 -13.60
N ASP A 255 3.33 1.60 -14.76
CA ASP A 255 4.10 2.10 -15.92
C ASP A 255 4.98 3.28 -15.55
N ARG A 256 4.42 4.27 -14.84
CA ARG A 256 5.15 5.47 -14.42
C ARG A 256 6.30 5.15 -13.47
N ILE A 257 6.12 4.21 -12.53
CA ILE A 257 7.22 3.74 -11.65
C ILE A 257 8.32 3.08 -12.49
N LEU A 258 7.97 2.15 -13.39
CA LEU A 258 8.95 1.46 -14.24
C LEU A 258 9.69 2.44 -15.14
N ALA A 259 8.98 3.36 -15.80
CA ALA A 259 9.56 4.40 -16.63
C ALA A 259 10.50 5.33 -15.84
N THR A 260 10.18 5.63 -14.59
CA THR A 260 11.06 6.41 -13.71
C THR A 260 12.36 5.67 -13.43
N LEU A 261 12.30 4.36 -13.12
CA LEU A 261 13.49 3.54 -12.90
C LEU A 261 14.36 3.45 -14.16
N ASP A 262 13.73 3.29 -15.33
CA ASP A 262 14.42 3.30 -16.64
C ASP A 262 15.12 4.65 -16.90
N LYS A 263 14.40 5.77 -16.70
CA LYS A 263 14.93 7.14 -16.83
C LYS A 263 16.11 7.43 -15.89
N MET A 264 16.04 6.93 -14.67
CA MET A 264 17.14 7.05 -13.69
C MET A 264 18.36 6.18 -14.06
N GLY A 265 18.19 5.20 -14.93
CA GLY A 265 19.23 4.23 -15.30
C GLY A 265 19.51 3.16 -14.25
N VAL A 266 18.58 2.96 -13.28
CA VAL A 266 18.75 2.03 -12.16
C VAL A 266 17.90 0.75 -12.29
N ALA A 267 17.16 0.60 -13.38
CA ALA A 267 16.23 -0.52 -13.55
C ALA A 267 16.89 -1.90 -13.47
N LYS A 268 18.16 -2.03 -13.90
CA LYS A 268 18.92 -3.29 -13.84
C LYS A 268 19.29 -3.69 -12.41
N ASP A 269 19.48 -2.70 -11.54
CA ASP A 269 19.91 -2.91 -10.15
C ASP A 269 18.74 -2.85 -9.17
N THR A 270 17.51 -2.77 -9.68
CA THR A 270 16.30 -2.66 -8.86
C THR A 270 15.47 -3.94 -8.94
N LEU A 271 15.28 -4.59 -7.77
CA LEU A 271 14.25 -5.61 -7.60
C LEU A 271 12.88 -4.93 -7.46
N VAL A 272 11.98 -5.23 -8.38
CA VAL A 272 10.58 -4.81 -8.32
C VAL A 272 9.71 -6.02 -7.97
N LEU A 273 8.99 -5.93 -6.84
CA LEU A 273 7.99 -6.90 -6.44
C LEU A 273 6.60 -6.29 -6.62
N PHE A 274 5.73 -6.97 -7.34
CA PHE A 274 4.32 -6.58 -7.50
C PHE A 274 3.43 -7.65 -6.88
N THR A 275 2.59 -7.24 -5.93
CA THR A 275 1.64 -8.13 -5.26
C THR A 275 0.43 -7.34 -4.76
N SER A 276 -0.47 -7.99 -4.03
CA SER A 276 -1.63 -7.37 -3.38
C SER A 276 -1.68 -7.72 -1.89
N ASP A 277 -2.45 -6.95 -1.11
CA ASP A 277 -2.61 -7.17 0.34
C ASP A 277 -3.74 -8.16 0.68
N ASN A 278 -4.60 -8.46 -0.26
CA ASN A 278 -5.65 -9.50 -0.17
C ASN A 278 -6.26 -9.77 -1.55
N GLY A 279 -7.02 -10.83 -1.66
CA GLY A 279 -7.80 -11.12 -2.85
C GLY A 279 -8.90 -10.10 -3.11
N GLY A 280 -9.44 -10.11 -4.32
CA GLY A 280 -10.49 -9.18 -4.73
C GLY A 280 -11.83 -9.43 -4.03
N VAL A 281 -12.64 -8.38 -3.94
CA VAL A 281 -14.01 -8.50 -3.40
C VAL A 281 -14.86 -9.32 -4.37
N TYR A 282 -15.42 -10.41 -3.88
CA TYR A 282 -16.34 -11.26 -4.63
C TYR A 282 -17.69 -11.37 -3.91
N ARG A 283 -18.65 -10.57 -4.32
CA ARG A 283 -20.02 -10.52 -3.75
C ARG A 283 -21.02 -10.38 -4.90
N PRO A 284 -21.23 -11.45 -5.72
CA PRO A 284 -22.01 -11.38 -6.96
C PRO A 284 -23.48 -11.00 -6.75
N GLN A 285 -24.03 -11.17 -5.55
CA GLN A 285 -25.39 -10.79 -5.19
C GLN A 285 -25.51 -9.30 -4.78
N ASN A 286 -24.42 -8.61 -4.53
CA ASN A 286 -24.46 -7.21 -4.15
C ASN A 286 -24.31 -6.31 -5.39
N GLU A 287 -25.41 -5.95 -5.98
CA GLU A 287 -25.49 -5.12 -7.20
C GLU A 287 -25.00 -3.68 -7.01
N ARG A 288 -24.85 -3.22 -5.77
CA ARG A 288 -24.30 -1.87 -5.48
C ARG A 288 -22.78 -1.81 -5.66
N LEU A 289 -22.10 -2.95 -5.72
CA LEU A 289 -20.65 -3.02 -5.92
C LEU A 289 -20.32 -2.96 -7.41
N LEU A 290 -19.43 -2.06 -7.80
CA LEU A 290 -18.95 -1.94 -9.18
C LEU A 290 -18.15 -3.17 -9.62
N GLN A 291 -17.54 -3.91 -8.71
CA GLN A 291 -16.94 -5.22 -8.95
C GLN A 291 -17.98 -6.24 -9.43
N THR A 292 -19.21 -6.16 -8.92
CA THR A 292 -20.30 -7.04 -9.39
C THR A 292 -20.70 -6.71 -10.82
N ALA A 293 -20.73 -5.43 -11.20
CA ALA A 293 -20.96 -5.02 -12.59
C ALA A 293 -19.85 -5.53 -13.52
N ALA A 294 -18.60 -5.41 -13.10
CA ALA A 294 -17.45 -5.92 -13.84
C ALA A 294 -17.50 -7.47 -13.97
N PHE A 295 -17.91 -8.17 -12.93
CA PHE A 295 -18.10 -9.62 -12.97
C PHE A 295 -19.21 -10.02 -13.95
N LYS A 296 -20.34 -9.31 -13.96
CA LYS A 296 -21.42 -9.53 -14.93
C LYS A 296 -20.97 -9.26 -16.37
N ALA A 297 -20.02 -8.34 -16.58
CA ALA A 297 -19.38 -8.10 -17.88
C ALA A 297 -18.40 -9.20 -18.28
N GLY A 298 -18.09 -10.16 -17.38
CA GLY A 298 -17.19 -11.28 -17.65
C GLY A 298 -15.83 -11.21 -16.97
N LEU A 299 -15.52 -10.14 -16.21
CA LEU A 299 -14.25 -9.99 -15.50
C LEU A 299 -14.25 -10.90 -14.26
N LYS A 300 -13.42 -11.92 -14.28
CA LYS A 300 -13.24 -12.83 -13.14
C LYS A 300 -12.27 -12.23 -12.13
N VAL A 301 -12.78 -11.51 -11.14
CA VAL A 301 -11.99 -10.73 -10.15
C VAL A 301 -10.91 -11.58 -9.43
N ASN A 302 -11.21 -12.84 -9.11
CA ASN A 302 -10.27 -13.79 -8.50
C ASN A 302 -10.00 -15.02 -9.42
N GLY A 303 -10.16 -14.87 -10.72
CA GLY A 303 -10.01 -15.99 -11.65
C GLY A 303 -11.06 -17.09 -11.41
N ALA A 304 -10.60 -18.34 -11.38
CA ALA A 304 -11.42 -19.52 -11.08
C ALA A 304 -11.40 -19.92 -9.59
N ILE A 305 -10.76 -19.12 -8.75
CA ILE A 305 -10.54 -19.44 -7.33
C ILE A 305 -11.79 -19.10 -6.52
N ARG A 306 -12.15 -19.96 -5.56
CA ARG A 306 -13.31 -19.79 -4.71
C ARG A 306 -13.10 -18.67 -3.68
N GLY A 307 -14.14 -17.84 -3.46
CA GLY A 307 -14.18 -16.81 -2.44
C GLY A 307 -13.49 -15.51 -2.86
N GLY A 308 -13.21 -14.65 -1.89
CA GLY A 308 -12.59 -13.36 -2.07
C GLY A 308 -12.25 -12.70 -0.74
N LYS A 309 -12.04 -11.39 -0.76
CA LYS A 309 -11.77 -10.59 0.44
C LYS A 309 -12.80 -10.87 1.54
N HIS A 310 -12.35 -11.01 2.78
CA HIS A 310 -13.06 -11.43 3.99
C HIS A 310 -13.45 -12.92 4.06
N ASP A 311 -13.19 -13.73 3.04
CA ASP A 311 -13.47 -15.13 3.06
C ASP A 311 -12.25 -15.93 3.54
N VAL A 312 -12.51 -17.17 4.03
CA VAL A 312 -11.45 -18.12 4.41
C VAL A 312 -10.94 -18.94 3.23
N TRP A 313 -11.55 -18.76 2.06
CA TRP A 313 -11.19 -19.48 0.84
C TRP A 313 -9.99 -18.85 0.15
N GLU A 314 -9.33 -19.61 -0.70
CA GLU A 314 -8.12 -19.19 -1.44
C GLU A 314 -8.28 -17.87 -2.18
N GLY A 315 -9.48 -17.53 -2.68
CA GLY A 315 -9.74 -16.25 -3.33
C GLY A 315 -9.56 -15.03 -2.43
N GLY A 316 -9.50 -15.21 -1.11
CA GLY A 316 -9.13 -14.15 -0.15
C GLY A 316 -7.63 -13.98 0.03
N PHE A 317 -6.85 -15.01 -0.25
CA PHE A 317 -5.40 -15.08 0.07
C PHE A 317 -4.50 -15.15 -1.16
N LYS A 318 -4.92 -15.86 -2.22
CA LYS A 318 -4.14 -15.93 -3.47
C LYS A 318 -4.18 -14.61 -4.20
N VAL A 319 -3.00 -14.09 -4.50
CA VAL A 319 -2.79 -12.78 -5.12
C VAL A 319 -1.79 -12.88 -6.26
N PRO A 320 -1.79 -11.94 -7.23
CA PRO A 320 -0.67 -11.79 -8.14
C PRO A 320 0.63 -11.63 -7.37
N PHE A 321 1.68 -12.34 -7.78
CA PHE A 321 3.02 -12.17 -7.25
C PHE A 321 4.02 -12.25 -8.40
N ILE A 322 4.64 -11.11 -8.69
CA ILE A 322 5.59 -10.94 -9.80
C ILE A 322 6.87 -10.33 -9.23
N ALA A 323 8.01 -10.86 -9.65
CA ALA A 323 9.32 -10.33 -9.31
C ALA A 323 10.10 -10.04 -10.59
N ARG A 324 10.60 -8.81 -10.74
CA ARG A 324 11.47 -8.41 -11.84
C ARG A 324 12.80 -7.91 -11.29
N TRP A 325 13.88 -8.53 -11.71
CA TRP A 325 15.24 -8.10 -11.40
C TRP A 325 16.16 -8.50 -12.57
N PRO A 326 16.38 -7.60 -13.52
CA PRO A 326 17.11 -7.93 -14.72
C PRO A 326 18.50 -8.51 -14.44
N GLY A 327 18.84 -9.62 -15.09
CA GLY A 327 20.11 -10.32 -14.89
C GLY A 327 20.22 -11.17 -13.62
N LYS A 328 19.19 -11.15 -12.75
CA LYS A 328 19.10 -11.98 -11.55
C LYS A 328 17.90 -12.90 -11.57
N VAL A 329 16.74 -12.38 -11.92
CA VAL A 329 15.49 -13.14 -12.06
C VAL A 329 15.31 -13.48 -13.54
N PRO A 330 15.11 -14.77 -13.89
CA PRO A 330 14.87 -15.18 -15.26
C PRO A 330 13.61 -14.56 -15.85
N ALA A 331 13.77 -13.79 -16.94
CA ALA A 331 12.66 -13.13 -17.62
C ALA A 331 11.67 -14.15 -18.23
N GLY A 332 10.38 -13.81 -18.23
CA GLY A 332 9.29 -14.64 -18.78
C GLY A 332 9.07 -15.97 -18.06
N SER A 333 9.72 -16.17 -16.92
CA SER A 333 9.65 -17.44 -16.19
C SER A 333 8.45 -17.54 -15.26
N THR A 334 8.12 -18.76 -14.85
CA THR A 334 7.05 -19.06 -13.89
C THR A 334 7.59 -20.01 -12.83
N ALA A 335 7.21 -19.77 -11.58
CA ALA A 335 7.52 -20.63 -10.44
C ALA A 335 6.21 -21.09 -9.78
N ALA A 336 6.13 -22.39 -9.48
CA ALA A 336 4.96 -23.00 -8.84
C ALA A 336 5.11 -23.14 -7.31
N GLN A 337 6.28 -22.79 -6.78
CA GLN A 337 6.51 -22.82 -5.34
C GLN A 337 5.64 -21.78 -4.65
N MET A 338 5.07 -22.19 -3.51
CA MET A 338 4.35 -21.28 -2.64
C MET A 338 5.30 -20.19 -2.11
N VAL A 339 4.89 -18.94 -2.26
CA VAL A 339 5.55 -17.79 -1.66
C VAL A 339 4.51 -16.95 -0.92
N SER A 340 4.91 -16.33 0.16
CA SER A 340 4.04 -15.46 0.93
C SER A 340 4.66 -14.08 1.15
N VAL A 341 3.81 -13.07 1.27
CA VAL A 341 4.27 -11.71 1.54
C VAL A 341 5.02 -11.59 2.87
N VAL A 342 4.79 -12.47 3.85
CA VAL A 342 5.54 -12.51 5.11
C VAL A 342 7.02 -12.87 4.88
N ASP A 343 7.33 -13.56 3.80
CA ASP A 343 8.66 -14.05 3.45
C ASP A 343 9.55 -12.98 2.79
N ILE A 344 8.98 -11.83 2.45
CA ILE A 344 9.72 -10.73 1.81
C ILE A 344 10.83 -10.21 2.73
N LEU A 345 10.60 -10.14 4.06
CA LEU A 345 11.61 -9.66 4.99
C LEU A 345 12.85 -10.57 5.03
N ALA A 346 12.68 -11.89 5.17
CA ALA A 346 13.80 -12.83 5.17
C ALA A 346 14.52 -12.85 3.83
N THR A 347 13.79 -12.81 2.71
CA THR A 347 14.38 -12.74 1.37
C THR A 347 15.20 -11.46 1.19
N THR A 348 14.68 -10.32 1.65
CA THR A 348 15.40 -9.05 1.61
C THR A 348 16.64 -9.08 2.47
N ALA A 349 16.57 -9.63 3.69
CA ALA A 349 17.72 -9.78 4.59
C ALA A 349 18.83 -10.60 3.95
N GLU A 350 18.49 -11.70 3.28
CA GLU A 350 19.46 -12.53 2.55
C GLU A 350 20.07 -11.78 1.36
N ILE A 351 19.26 -11.06 0.56
CA ILE A 351 19.75 -10.25 -0.58
C ILE A 351 20.79 -9.21 -0.11
N VAL A 352 20.55 -8.55 1.02
CA VAL A 352 21.47 -7.49 1.52
C VAL A 352 22.55 -8.01 2.46
N GLY A 353 22.67 -9.33 2.60
CA GLY A 353 23.68 -9.98 3.42
C GLY A 353 23.56 -9.60 4.91
N THR A 354 22.35 -9.64 5.47
CA THR A 354 22.07 -9.37 6.88
C THR A 354 21.46 -10.60 7.53
N PRO A 355 21.97 -11.08 8.67
CA PRO A 355 21.30 -12.14 9.41
C PRO A 355 19.90 -11.66 9.84
N LEU A 356 18.95 -12.59 9.84
CA LEU A 356 17.63 -12.31 10.42
C LEU A 356 17.77 -11.96 11.89
N PRO A 357 16.94 -11.05 12.40
CA PRO A 357 16.90 -10.76 13.82
C PRO A 357 16.50 -11.99 14.62
N THR A 358 16.78 -11.99 15.92
CA THR A 358 16.26 -13.00 16.81
C THR A 358 14.72 -12.98 16.79
N LYS A 359 14.11 -14.12 17.08
CA LYS A 359 12.63 -14.25 17.00
C LYS A 359 11.87 -13.30 17.93
N GLU A 360 12.53 -12.78 18.97
CA GLU A 360 11.93 -11.84 19.92
C GLU A 360 11.76 -10.43 19.34
N VAL A 361 12.56 -10.08 18.33
CA VAL A 361 12.60 -8.70 17.78
C VAL A 361 12.13 -8.56 16.33
N GLY A 362 11.87 -9.67 15.65
CA GLY A 362 11.27 -9.61 14.30
C GLY A 362 11.48 -10.89 13.48
N ALA A 363 10.79 -10.96 12.35
CA ALA A 363 10.89 -12.02 11.33
C ALA A 363 10.56 -13.44 11.82
N GLU A 364 9.75 -13.59 12.87
CA GLU A 364 9.45 -14.89 13.50
C GLU A 364 8.90 -15.93 12.54
N ASP A 365 8.15 -15.48 11.54
CA ASP A 365 7.43 -16.34 10.59
C ASP A 365 7.98 -16.23 9.17
N SER A 366 9.02 -15.42 8.94
CA SER A 366 9.56 -15.14 7.63
C SER A 366 10.62 -16.16 7.22
N ARG A 367 10.55 -16.65 5.99
CA ARG A 367 11.52 -17.55 5.38
C ARG A 367 11.93 -17.02 4.01
N SER A 368 13.21 -17.08 3.70
CA SER A 368 13.68 -16.61 2.40
C SER A 368 13.22 -17.54 1.27
N PHE A 369 12.74 -16.94 0.19
CA PHE A 369 12.50 -17.60 -1.10
C PHE A 369 13.51 -17.15 -2.18
N LEU A 370 14.68 -16.62 -1.79
CA LEU A 370 15.70 -16.15 -2.73
C LEU A 370 16.09 -17.24 -3.74
N SER A 371 16.25 -18.49 -3.30
CA SER A 371 16.60 -19.62 -4.16
C SER A 371 15.55 -19.97 -5.23
N VAL A 372 14.30 -19.54 -5.06
CA VAL A 372 13.25 -19.68 -6.08
C VAL A 372 12.96 -18.35 -6.79
N LEU A 373 13.56 -17.27 -6.33
CA LEU A 373 13.49 -15.97 -6.96
C LEU A 373 14.54 -15.86 -8.08
N THR A 374 15.75 -16.30 -7.83
CA THR A 374 16.90 -16.27 -8.73
C THR A 374 17.24 -17.67 -9.26
#